data_8ffafa48c0b15f5066a219ce9af69761
#
_entry.id   8ffafa48c0b15f5066a219ce9af69761
#
_cell.length_a   1.000
_cell.length_b   1.000
_cell.length_c   1.000
_cell.angle_alpha   90.00
_cell.angle_beta   90.00
_cell.angle_gamma   90.00
#
_symmetry.space_group_name_H-M   'P 1'
#
loop_
_entity.id
_entity.type
_entity.pdbx_description
1 polymer ?
#
loop_
_entity_poly.entity_id
_entity_poly.type
_entity_poly.pdbx_seq_one_letter_code
_entity_poly.pdbx_strand_id
1 'polypeptide(L)'
;MRERITTILFLILAYCSSGNVYGQKVNYQQFDNIYLGAEASVISCFLQDSEGLIWVGSNKGLFSYDGYSTQQHFTYGERTNTRIYCGIIADNTYLYLGTDNGILVYNYRTDKYEQPDTDFPTDVRTMVLQGDTLWIG
;
A
#
# COMPACT_ATOMS: atom_id res chain seq x y z
N MET A 1 32.87 42.30 -41.94
CA MET A 1 31.54 41.75 -41.70
C MET A 1 31.59 40.25 -41.39
N ARG A 2 32.39 39.46 -42.09
CA ARG A 2 32.53 38.00 -41.84
C ARG A 2 33.08 37.66 -40.46
N GLU A 3 34.05 38.39 -39.94
CA GLU A 3 34.64 38.10 -38.61
C GLU A 3 33.69 38.34 -37.43
N ARG A 4 32.79 39.33 -37.55
CA ARG A 4 31.81 39.58 -36.50
C ARG A 4 30.72 38.50 -36.43
N ILE A 5 30.39 37.89 -37.56
CA ILE A 5 29.41 36.82 -37.65
C ILE A 5 30.00 35.52 -37.04
N THR A 6 31.28 35.22 -37.29
CA THR A 6 31.94 34.07 -36.68
C THR A 6 32.07 34.18 -35.17
N THR A 7 32.35 35.39 -34.66
CA THR A 7 32.43 35.62 -33.20
C THR A 7 31.07 35.44 -32.50
N ILE A 8 30.01 35.94 -33.13
CA ILE A 8 28.66 35.76 -32.61
C ILE A 8 28.23 34.30 -32.64
N LEU A 9 28.56 33.57 -33.69
CA LEU A 9 28.26 32.13 -33.80
C LEU A 9 28.99 31.32 -32.72
N PHE A 10 30.27 31.66 -32.44
CA PHE A 10 31.06 31.02 -31.39
C PHE A 10 30.49 31.29 -29.99
N LEU A 11 29.99 32.51 -29.72
CA LEU A 11 29.34 32.84 -28.43
C LEU A 11 28.02 32.12 -28.25
N ILE A 12 27.25 31.92 -29.30
CA ILE A 12 25.98 31.16 -29.24
C ILE A 12 26.26 29.67 -29.00
N LEU A 13 27.28 29.09 -29.67
CA LEU A 13 27.67 27.70 -29.42
C LEU A 13 28.22 27.50 -28.01
N ALA A 14 29.00 28.45 -27.46
CA ALA A 14 29.48 28.37 -26.08
C ALA A 14 28.35 28.48 -25.04
N TYR A 15 27.31 29.24 -25.35
CA TYR A 15 26.13 29.35 -24.45
C TYR A 15 25.28 28.08 -24.46
N CYS A 16 25.18 27.38 -25.59
CA CYS A 16 24.48 26.11 -25.69
C CYS A 16 25.20 24.93 -24.98
N SER A 17 26.52 25.02 -24.79
CA SER A 17 27.29 23.96 -24.12
C SER A 17 27.32 24.03 -22.59
N SER A 18 26.81 25.12 -22.00
CA SER A 18 26.74 25.30 -20.55
C SER A 18 25.42 24.83 -19.91
N GLY A 19 24.56 24.15 -20.70
CA GLY A 19 23.38 23.50 -20.15
C GLY A 19 23.78 22.31 -19.26
N ASN A 20 23.75 22.51 -17.93
CA ASN A 20 23.89 21.41 -17.01
C ASN A 20 22.71 20.47 -17.22
N VAL A 21 22.94 19.37 -17.91
CA VAL A 21 21.96 18.26 -17.95
C VAL A 21 21.99 17.60 -16.58
N TYR A 22 21.07 17.99 -15.71
CA TYR A 22 20.84 17.29 -14.47
C TYR A 22 20.13 15.98 -14.79
N GLY A 23 20.90 14.90 -14.92
CA GLY A 23 20.32 13.57 -14.93
C GLY A 23 19.72 13.29 -13.54
N GLN A 24 18.43 13.07 -13.45
CA GLN A 24 17.84 12.54 -12.24
C GLN A 24 18.38 11.13 -12.02
N LYS A 25 19.13 10.95 -10.94
CA LYS A 25 19.54 9.63 -10.47
C LYS A 25 18.29 8.95 -9.93
N VAL A 26 17.66 8.12 -10.74
CA VAL A 26 16.58 7.25 -10.24
C VAL A 26 17.25 6.23 -9.32
N ASN A 27 17.07 6.41 -8.01
CA ASN A 27 17.46 5.38 -7.05
C ASN A 27 16.47 4.24 -7.23
N TYR A 28 16.89 3.19 -7.93
CA TYR A 28 16.20 1.92 -7.86
C TYR A 28 16.47 1.34 -6.47
N GLN A 29 15.49 1.42 -5.59
CA GLN A 29 15.49 0.56 -4.42
C GLN A 29 15.15 -0.84 -4.92
N GLN A 30 16.10 -1.74 -4.78
CA GLN A 30 15.84 -3.16 -4.99
C GLN A 30 14.98 -3.59 -3.80
N PHE A 31 13.72 -3.92 -4.07
CA PHE A 31 12.85 -4.51 -3.06
C PHE A 31 13.20 -5.99 -2.96
N ASP A 32 13.57 -6.41 -1.79
CA ASP A 32 13.70 -7.83 -1.49
C ASP A 32 12.30 -8.47 -1.51
N ASN A 33 12.23 -9.70 -1.99
CA ASN A 33 10.97 -10.44 -1.99
C ASN A 33 10.56 -10.73 -0.53
N ILE A 34 9.43 -10.17 -0.11
CA ILE A 34 8.83 -10.50 1.18
C ILE A 34 8.08 -11.83 1.03
N TYR A 35 8.50 -12.84 1.76
CA TYR A 35 7.86 -14.13 1.75
C TYR A 35 6.70 -14.16 2.75
N LEU A 36 5.47 -14.16 2.26
CA LEU A 36 4.24 -14.22 3.07
C LEU A 36 3.78 -15.65 3.39
N GLY A 37 4.65 -16.64 3.23
CA GLY A 37 4.29 -18.03 3.33
C GLY A 37 3.88 -18.64 1.99
N ALA A 38 3.93 -19.98 1.87
CA ALA A 38 3.69 -20.70 0.62
C ALA A 38 2.27 -20.56 0.05
N GLU A 39 1.33 -20.00 0.84
CA GLU A 39 -0.09 -20.02 0.50
C GLU A 39 -0.65 -18.69 -0.01
N ALA A 40 -0.03 -17.55 0.32
CA ALA A 40 -0.48 -16.24 -0.16
C ALA A 40 0.00 -16.01 -1.60
N SER A 41 -0.87 -16.23 -2.57
CA SER A 41 -0.54 -16.08 -3.99
C SER A 41 -1.07 -14.79 -4.62
N VAL A 42 -2.02 -14.13 -3.98
CA VAL A 42 -2.63 -12.88 -4.46
C VAL A 42 -2.68 -11.87 -3.32
N ILE A 43 -1.99 -10.77 -3.51
CA ILE A 43 -2.02 -9.63 -2.61
C ILE A 43 -3.03 -8.63 -3.15
N SER A 44 -3.93 -8.15 -2.31
CA SER A 44 -5.02 -7.25 -2.68
C SER A 44 -4.81 -5.83 -2.19
N CYS A 45 -4.27 -5.66 -0.98
CA CYS A 45 -4.05 -4.34 -0.41
C CYS A 45 -2.86 -4.31 0.56
N PHE A 46 -2.32 -3.12 0.74
CA PHE A 46 -1.31 -2.79 1.73
C PHE A 46 -1.78 -1.59 2.55
N LEU A 47 -1.54 -1.64 3.85
CA LEU A 47 -1.79 -0.55 4.77
C LEU A 47 -0.55 -0.38 5.65
N GLN A 48 -0.26 0.84 6.07
CA GLN A 48 0.81 1.09 7.03
C GLN A 48 0.21 1.79 8.24
N ASP A 49 0.44 1.24 9.42
CA ASP A 49 -0.01 1.87 10.65
C ASP A 49 0.96 2.98 11.13
N SER A 50 0.58 3.66 12.19
CA SER A 50 1.36 4.77 12.74
C SER A 50 2.70 4.34 13.36
N GLU A 51 2.90 3.06 13.61
CA GLU A 51 4.14 2.49 14.12
C GLU A 51 5.07 2.00 13.00
N GLY A 52 4.61 2.06 11.75
CA GLY A 52 5.37 1.66 10.57
C GLY A 52 5.19 0.20 10.18
N LEU A 53 4.39 -0.57 10.92
CA LEU A 53 4.06 -1.95 10.58
C LEU A 53 3.21 -1.98 9.30
N ILE A 54 3.57 -2.85 8.38
CA ILE A 54 2.85 -3.01 7.12
C ILE A 54 1.86 -4.17 7.25
N TRP A 55 0.61 -3.87 7.00
CA TRP A 55 -0.48 -4.84 6.94
C TRP A 55 -0.76 -5.23 5.49
N VAL A 56 -0.90 -6.51 5.25
CA VAL A 56 -1.05 -7.07 3.91
C VAL A 56 -2.33 -7.91 3.83
N GLY A 57 -3.29 -7.44 3.05
CA GLY A 57 -4.49 -8.20 2.73
C GLY A 57 -4.26 -9.11 1.53
N SER A 58 -4.68 -10.37 1.66
CA SER A 58 -4.47 -11.38 0.63
C SER A 58 -5.67 -12.32 0.45
N ASN A 59 -5.56 -13.23 -0.52
CA ASN A 59 -6.52 -14.32 -0.72
C ASN A 59 -6.45 -15.40 0.38
N LYS A 60 -5.54 -15.26 1.35
CA LYS A 60 -5.32 -16.18 2.47
C LYS A 60 -5.40 -15.49 3.83
N GLY A 61 -6.01 -14.30 3.88
CA GLY A 61 -6.22 -13.53 5.09
C GLY A 61 -5.26 -12.38 5.26
N LEU A 62 -5.10 -11.96 6.50
CA LEU A 62 -4.30 -10.82 6.92
C LEU A 62 -2.90 -11.25 7.37
N PHE A 63 -1.91 -10.51 6.90
CA PHE A 63 -0.52 -10.65 7.34
C PHE A 63 -0.01 -9.31 7.82
N SER A 64 1.01 -9.33 8.68
CA SER A 64 1.82 -8.16 9.02
C SER A 64 3.27 -8.38 8.67
N TYR A 65 3.98 -7.27 8.39
CA TYR A 65 5.41 -7.25 8.10
C TYR A 65 6.07 -6.09 8.83
N ASP A 66 7.08 -6.40 9.65
CA ASP A 66 7.80 -5.45 10.51
C ASP A 66 9.13 -4.96 9.91
N GLY A 67 9.43 -5.33 8.66
CA GLY A 67 10.70 -5.06 8.00
C GLY A 67 11.67 -6.26 8.02
N TYR A 68 11.40 -7.29 8.83
CA TYR A 68 12.25 -8.47 8.99
C TYR A 68 11.47 -9.78 8.84
N SER A 69 10.28 -9.84 9.43
CA SER A 69 9.47 -11.06 9.51
C SER A 69 8.03 -10.79 9.10
N THR A 70 7.37 -11.83 8.64
CA THR A 70 5.93 -11.82 8.36
C THR A 70 5.20 -12.66 9.37
N GLN A 71 4.06 -12.16 9.84
CA GLN A 71 3.17 -12.89 10.73
C GLN A 71 1.77 -12.95 10.09
N GLN A 72 1.18 -14.15 10.09
CA GLN A 72 -0.21 -14.33 9.68
C GLN A 72 -1.13 -14.15 10.89
N HIS A 73 -2.17 -13.33 10.71
CA HIS A 73 -3.22 -13.11 11.69
C HIS A 73 -4.44 -13.93 11.30
N PHE A 74 -4.74 -14.95 12.08
CA PHE A 74 -5.85 -15.83 11.79
C PHE A 74 -7.19 -15.18 12.14
N THR A 75 -8.17 -15.35 11.28
CA THR A 75 -9.54 -14.96 11.57
C THR A 75 -10.11 -15.85 12.68
N TYR A 76 -10.94 -15.24 13.55
CA TYR A 76 -11.64 -15.96 14.60
C TYR A 76 -12.62 -17.00 14.01
N GLY A 77 -12.51 -18.27 14.46
CA GLY A 77 -13.34 -19.38 14.02
C GLY A 77 -12.74 -20.16 12.84
N GLU A 78 -13.49 -21.11 12.30
CA GLU A 78 -13.07 -22.06 11.24
C GLU A 78 -12.78 -21.41 9.87
N ARG A 79 -12.82 -20.08 9.76
CA ARG A 79 -12.60 -19.33 8.52
C ARG A 79 -11.16 -18.91 8.33
N THR A 80 -10.27 -19.86 8.21
CA THR A 80 -8.83 -19.64 7.97
C THR A 80 -8.50 -19.12 6.57
N ASN A 81 -9.49 -18.95 5.67
CA ASN A 81 -9.30 -18.61 4.27
C ASN A 81 -10.18 -17.44 3.81
N THR A 82 -10.42 -16.44 4.66
CA THR A 82 -11.16 -15.24 4.23
C THR A 82 -10.30 -14.43 3.27
N ARG A 83 -10.82 -14.20 2.06
CA ARG A 83 -10.16 -13.34 1.08
C ARG A 83 -10.40 -11.88 1.44
N ILE A 84 -9.32 -11.13 1.60
CA ILE A 84 -9.36 -9.69 1.83
C ILE A 84 -9.17 -8.98 0.50
N TYR A 85 -10.04 -8.03 0.18
CA TYR A 85 -9.98 -7.24 -1.06
C TYR A 85 -9.41 -5.85 -0.84
N CYS A 86 -9.79 -5.21 0.25
CA CYS A 86 -9.40 -3.85 0.60
C CYS A 86 -9.31 -3.68 2.11
N GLY A 87 -8.76 -2.58 2.56
CA GLY A 87 -8.67 -2.28 3.99
C GLY A 87 -8.49 -0.79 4.26
N ILE A 88 -8.85 -0.38 5.47
CA ILE A 88 -8.69 0.97 6.00
C ILE A 88 -8.25 0.88 7.45
N ILE A 89 -7.34 1.75 7.87
CA ILE A 89 -6.99 1.94 9.27
C ILE A 89 -7.85 3.07 9.84
N ALA A 90 -8.50 2.81 10.96
CA ALA A 90 -9.25 3.80 11.71
C ALA A 90 -8.74 3.90 13.15
N ASP A 91 -8.68 5.14 13.66
CA ASP A 91 -8.34 5.48 15.05
C ASP A 91 -7.02 4.87 15.56
N ASN A 92 -6.09 4.59 14.67
CA ASN A 92 -4.82 3.91 14.97
C ASN A 92 -4.99 2.65 15.85
N THR A 93 -6.10 1.95 15.69
CA THR A 93 -6.46 0.80 16.52
C THR A 93 -7.13 -0.30 15.70
N TYR A 94 -7.94 0.08 14.72
CA TYR A 94 -8.77 -0.85 13.98
C TYR A 94 -8.39 -0.92 12.50
N LEU A 95 -8.34 -2.13 11.97
CA LEU A 95 -8.37 -2.42 10.55
C LEU A 95 -9.79 -2.83 10.16
N TYR A 96 -10.41 -2.06 9.29
CA TYR A 96 -11.63 -2.45 8.60
C TYR A 96 -11.22 -3.12 7.30
N LEU A 97 -11.58 -4.38 7.14
CA LEU A 97 -11.17 -5.23 6.03
C LEU A 97 -12.40 -5.63 5.22
N GLY A 98 -12.43 -5.25 3.95
CA GLY A 98 -13.43 -5.71 2.99
C GLY A 98 -13.10 -7.11 2.51
N THR A 99 -14.05 -8.02 2.64
CA THR A 99 -13.84 -9.45 2.38
C THR A 99 -14.92 -10.03 1.46
N ASP A 100 -14.74 -11.27 1.06
CA ASP A 100 -15.75 -12.07 0.35
C ASP A 100 -16.97 -12.43 1.21
N ASN A 101 -17.01 -12.00 2.46
CA ASN A 101 -18.10 -12.24 3.39
C ASN A 101 -18.42 -11.00 4.25
N GLY A 102 -18.40 -9.82 3.63
CA GLY A 102 -18.70 -8.56 4.28
C GLY A 102 -17.47 -7.86 4.84
N ILE A 103 -17.66 -7.11 5.92
CA ILE A 103 -16.59 -6.38 6.59
C ILE A 103 -16.13 -7.18 7.81
N LEU A 104 -14.83 -7.28 7.95
CA LEU A 104 -14.17 -7.81 9.11
C LEU A 104 -13.45 -6.66 9.83
N VAL A 105 -13.65 -6.55 11.14
CA VAL A 105 -12.97 -5.55 11.97
C VAL A 105 -11.91 -6.25 12.80
N TYR A 106 -10.68 -5.79 12.70
CA TYR A 106 -9.57 -6.33 13.45
C TYR A 106 -8.95 -5.24 14.33
N ASN A 107 -8.97 -5.47 15.63
CA ASN A 107 -8.28 -4.63 16.60
C ASN A 107 -6.84 -5.10 16.73
N TYR A 108 -5.93 -4.39 16.10
CA TYR A 108 -4.51 -4.80 16.06
C TYR A 108 -3.73 -4.48 17.34
N ARG A 109 -4.33 -3.73 18.26
CA ARG A 109 -3.74 -3.50 19.60
C ARG A 109 -3.99 -4.67 20.54
N THR A 110 -5.11 -5.36 20.38
CA THR A 110 -5.51 -6.49 21.23
C THR A 110 -5.41 -7.84 20.54
N ASP A 111 -5.05 -7.86 19.24
CA ASP A 111 -5.00 -9.04 18.39
C ASP A 111 -6.34 -9.81 18.38
N LYS A 112 -7.44 -9.05 18.20
CA LYS A 112 -8.79 -9.62 18.21
C LYS A 112 -9.61 -9.16 17.03
N TYR A 113 -10.41 -10.09 16.50
CA TYR A 113 -11.45 -9.77 15.54
C TYR A 113 -12.75 -9.42 16.25
N GLU A 114 -13.41 -8.39 15.73
CA GLU A 114 -14.71 -7.95 16.18
C GLU A 114 -15.69 -8.09 15.01
N GLN A 115 -16.88 -8.62 15.26
CA GLN A 115 -17.96 -8.62 14.27
C GLN A 115 -18.76 -7.33 14.42
N PRO A 116 -18.93 -6.57 13.35
CA PRO A 116 -19.83 -5.43 13.40
C PRO A 116 -21.28 -5.92 13.57
N ASP A 117 -22.06 -5.17 14.35
CA ASP A 117 -23.47 -5.49 14.67
C ASP A 117 -24.44 -5.33 13.47
N THR A 118 -23.93 -5.10 12.28
CA THR A 118 -24.71 -4.84 11.07
C THR A 118 -24.45 -5.89 10.01
N ASP A 119 -25.52 -6.30 9.33
CA ASP A 119 -25.43 -7.13 8.15
C ASP A 119 -24.87 -6.30 6.98
N PHE A 120 -23.61 -6.52 6.68
CA PHE A 120 -22.98 -5.95 5.49
C PHE A 120 -23.24 -6.82 4.26
N PRO A 121 -23.24 -6.20 3.04
CA PRO A 121 -23.27 -6.99 1.83
C PRO A 121 -22.10 -7.98 1.81
N THR A 122 -22.34 -9.16 1.31
CA THR A 122 -21.28 -10.10 0.98
C THR A 122 -20.43 -9.52 -0.13
N ASP A 123 -19.10 -9.68 -0.09
CA ASP A 123 -18.23 -9.23 -1.17
C ASP A 123 -17.97 -7.71 -1.20
N VAL A 124 -17.33 -7.20 -0.16
CA VAL A 124 -16.93 -5.78 -0.07
C VAL A 124 -15.57 -5.60 -0.72
N ARG A 125 -15.53 -4.93 -1.88
CA ARG A 125 -14.33 -4.79 -2.71
C ARG A 125 -13.62 -3.46 -2.59
N THR A 126 -14.32 -2.44 -2.15
CA THR A 126 -13.76 -1.11 -1.95
C THR A 126 -14.37 -0.45 -0.72
N MET A 127 -13.57 0.36 -0.05
CA MET A 127 -13.99 1.14 1.12
C MET A 127 -13.33 2.50 1.12
N VAL A 128 -14.04 3.50 1.60
CA VAL A 128 -13.53 4.86 1.84
C VAL A 128 -14.08 5.38 3.16
N LEU A 129 -13.22 5.86 4.03
CA LEU A 129 -13.60 6.53 5.27
C LEU A 129 -13.62 8.05 5.04
N GLN A 130 -14.76 8.68 5.31
CA GLN A 130 -14.93 10.12 5.24
C GLN A 130 -15.52 10.64 6.55
N GLY A 131 -14.70 11.25 7.40
CA GLY A 131 -15.11 11.56 8.77
C GLY A 131 -15.51 10.28 9.52
N ASP A 132 -16.72 10.26 10.08
CA ASP A 132 -17.27 9.11 10.79
C ASP A 132 -18.10 8.16 9.90
N THR A 133 -18.08 8.37 8.58
CA THR A 133 -18.87 7.58 7.64
C THR A 133 -17.96 6.67 6.81
N LEU A 134 -18.24 5.38 6.84
CA LEU A 134 -17.60 4.36 6.00
C LEU A 134 -18.46 4.09 4.77
N TRP A 135 -17.95 4.43 3.61
CA TRP A 135 -18.54 4.08 2.31
C TRP A 135 -18.00 2.75 1.84
N ILE A 136 -18.87 1.86 1.36
CA ILE A 136 -18.53 0.52 0.91
C ILE A 136 -19.13 0.23 -0.47
N GLY A 137 -18.42 -0.59 -1.25
CA GLY A 137 -18.87 -1.01 -2.58
C GLY A 137 -18.21 -2.32 -3.04
#